data_57ec0582b5ee9b3d95b0a9e4a13d8fb1
#
_entry.id   57ec0582b5ee9b3d95b0a9e4a13d8fb1
#
_cell.length_a   1.000
_cell.length_b   1.000
_cell.length_c   1.000
_cell.angle_alpha   90.00
_cell.angle_beta   90.00
_cell.angle_gamma   90.00
#
_symmetry.space_group_name_H-M   'P 1'
#
loop_
_entity.id
_entity.type
_entity.pdbx_description
1 polymer ?
#
loop_
_entity_poly.entity_id
_entity_poly.type
_entity_poly.pdbx_seq_one_letter_code
_entity_poly.pdbx_strand_id
1 'polypeptide(L)'
;MKKIVMVTLCLFVVFLTVLLDCKWQELYLEQQAFVELAAYIEEKKKNVLEEGIDNKTIKTMANNEKIEDKEAKILPEYQELVLENPDFAGWIVIDDTAINYPIMQTLGEPECYLHRDFKGHDSYAGTPFVGRGNLQEKGDLFVYGHNMRNGTMFADLLKYQRKPFWNAHRVIQIDNLYEHREYRVFSVFYAEEIEWSEEGGLFSDAEFGSMKREELIDVLIKRGLHENHIISDNSAPLLFLITCSYWKEDGRLVVAAFREK
;
A
#
# COMPACT_ATOMS: atom_id res chain seq x y z
N MET A 1 -13.91 -40.46 -37.27
CA MET A 1 -13.12 -39.22 -37.09
C MET A 1 -13.92 -38.08 -36.39
N LYS A 2 -15.07 -37.58 -36.92
CA LYS A 2 -15.80 -36.45 -36.31
C LYS A 2 -16.21 -36.67 -34.84
N LYS A 3 -16.65 -37.89 -34.43
CA LYS A 3 -17.01 -38.18 -33.02
C LYS A 3 -15.80 -38.15 -32.08
N ILE A 4 -14.64 -38.62 -32.52
CA ILE A 4 -13.40 -38.61 -31.70
C ILE A 4 -12.94 -37.17 -31.51
N VAL A 5 -12.93 -36.35 -32.56
CA VAL A 5 -12.57 -34.92 -32.47
C VAL A 5 -13.51 -34.19 -31.52
N MET A 6 -14.82 -34.47 -31.56
CA MET A 6 -15.78 -33.84 -30.65
C MET A 6 -15.54 -34.22 -29.19
N VAL A 7 -15.24 -35.52 -28.91
CA VAL A 7 -14.94 -35.96 -27.53
C VAL A 7 -13.64 -35.35 -27.01
N THR A 8 -12.60 -35.30 -27.83
CA THR A 8 -11.33 -34.64 -27.42
C THR A 8 -11.53 -33.13 -27.16
N LEU A 9 -12.33 -32.46 -27.96
CA LEU A 9 -12.64 -31.06 -27.75
C LEU A 9 -13.42 -30.85 -26.43
N CYS A 10 -14.43 -31.71 -26.16
CA CYS A 10 -15.17 -31.63 -24.88
C CYS A 10 -14.25 -31.86 -23.66
N LEU A 11 -13.37 -32.87 -23.73
CA LEU A 11 -12.41 -33.13 -22.65
C LEU A 11 -11.45 -31.96 -22.46
N PHE A 12 -11.00 -31.34 -23.54
CA PHE A 12 -10.14 -30.13 -23.47
C PHE A 12 -10.87 -28.92 -22.81
N VAL A 13 -12.14 -28.71 -23.18
CA VAL A 13 -12.95 -27.65 -22.55
C VAL A 13 -13.13 -27.91 -21.04
N VAL A 14 -13.47 -29.15 -20.65
CA VAL A 14 -13.60 -29.54 -19.24
C VAL A 14 -12.27 -29.34 -18.51
N PHE A 15 -11.15 -29.71 -19.11
CA PHE A 15 -9.83 -29.49 -18.52
C PHE A 15 -9.53 -28.01 -18.32
N LEU A 16 -9.84 -27.15 -19.30
CA LEU A 16 -9.67 -25.70 -19.16
C LEU A 16 -10.57 -25.12 -18.08
N THR A 17 -11.83 -25.56 -17.96
CA THR A 17 -12.71 -25.08 -16.89
C THR A 17 -12.19 -25.44 -15.51
N VAL A 18 -11.69 -26.68 -15.33
CA VAL A 18 -11.09 -27.10 -14.05
C VAL A 18 -9.85 -26.25 -13.71
N LEU A 19 -8.99 -25.97 -14.69
CA LEU A 19 -7.82 -25.10 -14.47
C LEU A 19 -8.23 -23.68 -14.07
N LEU A 20 -9.26 -23.13 -14.71
CA LEU A 20 -9.79 -21.81 -14.36
C LEU A 20 -10.38 -21.80 -12.95
N ASP A 21 -11.16 -22.82 -12.60
CA ASP A 21 -11.74 -22.94 -11.24
C ASP A 21 -10.65 -23.06 -10.18
N CYS A 22 -9.61 -23.85 -10.41
CA CYS A 22 -8.47 -23.95 -9.49
C CYS A 22 -7.79 -22.57 -9.29
N LYS A 23 -7.57 -21.83 -10.39
CA LYS A 23 -6.96 -20.49 -10.32
C LYS A 23 -7.84 -19.46 -9.61
N TRP A 24 -9.16 -19.53 -9.82
CA TRP A 24 -10.12 -18.72 -9.10
C TRP A 24 -10.13 -19.01 -7.59
N GLN A 25 -10.07 -20.30 -7.22
CA GLN A 25 -10.00 -20.70 -5.81
C GLN A 25 -8.71 -20.20 -5.14
N GLU A 26 -7.57 -20.31 -5.83
CA GLU A 26 -6.30 -19.80 -5.34
C GLU A 26 -6.38 -18.29 -5.03
N LEU A 27 -6.83 -17.48 -6.00
CA LEU A 27 -6.99 -16.03 -5.82
C LEU A 27 -8.00 -15.68 -4.71
N TYR A 28 -9.06 -16.47 -4.57
CA TYR A 28 -10.03 -16.29 -3.51
C TYR A 28 -9.43 -16.55 -2.12
N LEU A 29 -8.66 -17.64 -1.98
CA LEU A 29 -8.00 -17.98 -0.71
C LEU A 29 -6.93 -16.95 -0.33
N GLU A 30 -6.15 -16.47 -1.29
CA GLU A 30 -5.20 -15.37 -1.06
C GLU A 30 -5.92 -14.12 -0.52
N GLN A 31 -7.03 -13.72 -1.14
CA GLN A 31 -7.81 -12.57 -0.67
C GLN A 31 -8.40 -12.80 0.73
N GLN A 32 -8.90 -14.00 1.01
CA GLN A 32 -9.41 -14.33 2.35
C GLN A 32 -8.33 -14.21 3.41
N ALA A 33 -7.11 -14.65 3.13
CA ALA A 33 -5.98 -14.51 4.05
C ALA A 33 -5.70 -13.03 4.40
N PHE A 34 -5.77 -12.11 3.43
CA PHE A 34 -5.63 -10.68 3.72
C PHE A 34 -6.79 -10.11 4.52
N VAL A 35 -8.02 -10.55 4.25
CA VAL A 35 -9.22 -10.14 5.03
C VAL A 35 -9.10 -10.61 6.49
N GLU A 36 -8.68 -11.86 6.71
CA GLU A 36 -8.46 -12.39 8.05
C GLU A 36 -7.36 -11.63 8.78
N LEU A 37 -6.26 -11.31 8.09
CA LEU A 37 -5.16 -10.53 8.65
C LEU A 37 -5.61 -9.11 9.02
N ALA A 38 -6.40 -8.45 8.16
CA ALA A 38 -6.97 -7.13 8.44
C ALA A 38 -7.92 -7.17 9.66
N ALA A 39 -8.81 -8.16 9.73
CA ALA A 39 -9.71 -8.34 10.86
C ALA A 39 -8.94 -8.56 12.17
N TYR A 40 -7.86 -9.34 12.13
CA TYR A 40 -6.97 -9.54 13.27
C TYR A 40 -6.37 -8.22 13.77
N ILE A 41 -5.87 -7.39 12.85
CA ILE A 41 -5.29 -6.08 13.20
C ILE A 41 -6.34 -5.14 13.80
N GLU A 42 -7.55 -5.09 13.24
CA GLU A 42 -8.63 -4.27 13.77
C GLU A 42 -9.03 -4.71 15.20
N GLU A 43 -9.12 -6.01 15.45
CA GLU A 43 -9.38 -6.55 16.78
C GLU A 43 -8.28 -6.18 17.77
N LYS A 44 -7.01 -6.32 17.38
CA LYS A 44 -5.87 -5.93 18.24
C LYS A 44 -5.86 -4.43 18.54
N LYS A 45 -6.07 -3.57 17.54
CA LYS A 45 -6.18 -2.10 17.74
C LYS A 45 -7.31 -1.76 18.72
N LYS A 46 -8.45 -2.41 18.61
CA LYS A 46 -9.58 -2.21 19.53
C LYS A 46 -9.24 -2.60 20.97
N ASN A 47 -8.63 -3.77 21.17
CA ASN A 47 -8.22 -4.26 22.50
C ASN A 47 -7.22 -3.32 23.16
N VAL A 48 -6.23 -2.81 22.40
CA VAL A 48 -5.24 -1.84 22.90
C VAL A 48 -5.92 -0.52 23.34
N LEU A 49 -6.93 -0.07 22.61
CA LEU A 49 -7.71 1.13 22.99
C LEU A 49 -8.52 0.90 24.27
N GLU A 50 -9.15 -0.26 24.42
CA GLU A 50 -9.94 -0.61 25.61
C GLU A 50 -9.02 -0.74 26.86
N GLU A 51 -7.88 -1.40 26.76
CA GLU A 51 -6.88 -1.49 27.84
C GLU A 51 -6.25 -0.12 28.18
N GLY A 52 -6.04 0.74 27.17
CA GLY A 52 -5.55 2.11 27.34
C GLY A 52 -6.51 3.02 28.10
N ILE A 53 -7.83 2.80 27.97
CA ILE A 53 -8.86 3.53 28.71
C ILE A 53 -8.85 3.12 30.20
N ASP A 54 -8.76 1.83 30.48
CA ASP A 54 -8.69 1.31 31.87
C ASP A 54 -7.42 1.81 32.59
N ASN A 55 -6.26 1.79 31.93
CA ASN A 55 -5.02 2.28 32.49
C ASN A 55 -4.99 3.80 32.74
N LYS A 56 -5.72 4.58 31.94
CA LYS A 56 -5.82 6.04 32.13
C LYS A 56 -6.65 6.39 33.37
N THR A 57 -7.64 5.56 33.69
CA THR A 57 -8.46 5.71 34.91
C THR A 57 -7.67 5.35 36.16
N ILE A 58 -6.73 4.39 36.08
CA ILE A 58 -5.86 3.96 37.18
C ILE A 58 -4.68 4.94 37.39
N LYS A 59 -4.12 5.54 36.32
CA LYS A 59 -2.98 6.48 36.40
C LYS A 59 -3.32 7.88 36.92
N THR A 60 -4.59 8.23 37.04
CA THR A 60 -4.97 9.49 37.70
C THR A 60 -4.67 9.47 39.22
N MET A 61 -4.27 8.33 39.78
CA MET A 61 -3.94 8.17 41.21
C MET A 61 -2.47 7.95 41.53
N ALA A 62 -1.56 7.96 40.54
CA ALA A 62 -0.11 7.75 40.80
C ALA A 62 0.75 8.75 40.03
N ASN A 63 1.01 9.92 40.68
CA ASN A 63 2.05 10.84 40.25
C ASN A 63 3.44 10.28 40.61
N ASN A 64 4.35 10.35 39.66
CA ASN A 64 5.82 10.24 39.69
C ASN A 64 6.36 9.01 38.96
N GLU A 65 6.68 9.16 37.71
CA GLU A 65 7.72 8.35 37.07
C GLU A 65 8.58 9.17 36.10
N LYS A 66 9.89 8.98 36.25
CA LYS A 66 10.99 9.55 35.49
C LYS A 66 10.80 9.35 33.98
N ILE A 67 11.22 10.37 33.23
CA ILE A 67 11.46 10.27 31.78
C ILE A 67 12.65 9.32 31.58
N GLU A 68 12.40 8.06 31.35
CA GLU A 68 13.37 7.12 30.79
C GLU A 68 13.34 7.29 29.25
N ASP A 69 14.53 7.26 28.64
CA ASP A 69 14.69 7.15 27.18
C ASP A 69 13.84 5.97 26.68
N LYS A 70 12.69 6.25 26.08
CA LYS A 70 11.84 5.19 25.52
C LYS A 70 12.47 4.78 24.20
N GLU A 71 13.20 3.68 24.18
CA GLU A 71 13.37 2.89 22.95
C GLU A 71 11.99 2.75 22.29
N ALA A 72 11.90 3.11 21.03
CA ALA A 72 10.65 3.03 20.28
C ALA A 72 10.19 1.55 20.29
N LYS A 73 9.07 1.28 20.97
CA LYS A 73 8.50 -0.07 21.03
C LYS A 73 7.59 -0.30 19.83
N ILE A 74 7.70 -1.48 19.23
CA ILE A 74 6.77 -1.91 18.17
C ILE A 74 5.34 -1.83 18.71
N LEU A 75 4.44 -1.27 17.90
CA LEU A 75 3.02 -1.17 18.19
C LEU A 75 2.45 -2.57 18.54
N PRO A 76 1.66 -2.71 19.61
CA PRO A 76 1.22 -4.00 20.11
C PRO A 76 0.53 -4.87 19.04
N GLU A 77 -0.25 -4.26 18.15
CA GLU A 77 -0.96 -4.93 17.06
C GLU A 77 -0.04 -5.51 16.00
N TYR A 78 1.21 -5.04 15.89
CA TYR A 78 2.17 -5.48 14.87
C TYR A 78 3.24 -6.44 15.38
N GLN A 79 3.32 -6.66 16.69
CA GLN A 79 4.38 -7.49 17.29
C GLN A 79 4.38 -8.94 16.77
N GLU A 80 3.20 -9.55 16.65
CA GLU A 80 3.08 -10.92 16.15
C GLU A 80 3.40 -11.00 14.65
N LEU A 81 3.02 -9.98 13.86
CA LEU A 81 3.29 -9.95 12.42
C LEU A 81 4.79 -9.84 12.12
N VAL A 82 5.53 -9.04 12.88
CA VAL A 82 7.00 -8.94 12.75
C VAL A 82 7.68 -10.26 13.08
N LEU A 83 7.15 -11.03 14.04
CA LEU A 83 7.68 -12.35 14.38
C LEU A 83 7.35 -13.40 13.31
N GLU A 84 6.16 -13.29 12.66
CA GLU A 84 5.74 -14.18 11.59
C GLU A 84 6.51 -13.91 10.30
N ASN A 85 6.70 -12.62 9.96
CA ASN A 85 7.50 -12.22 8.79
C ASN A 85 8.33 -10.97 9.10
N PRO A 86 9.67 -11.08 9.17
CA PRO A 86 10.56 -9.95 9.48
C PRO A 86 10.60 -8.87 8.39
N ASP A 87 10.11 -9.14 7.18
CA ASP A 87 9.97 -8.16 6.10
C ASP A 87 8.72 -7.29 6.25
N PHE A 88 7.85 -7.58 7.23
CA PHE A 88 6.69 -6.75 7.54
C PHE A 88 7.16 -5.38 8.03
N ALA A 89 6.77 -4.34 7.32
CA ALA A 89 7.21 -2.97 7.60
C ALA A 89 6.12 -2.07 8.17
N GLY A 90 4.84 -2.39 7.92
CA GLY A 90 3.72 -1.59 8.38
C GLY A 90 2.41 -1.94 7.70
N TRP A 91 1.44 -1.01 7.76
CA TRP A 91 0.07 -1.26 7.32
C TRP A 91 -0.50 -0.06 6.57
N ILE A 92 -1.26 -0.30 5.50
CA ILE A 92 -1.97 0.75 4.75
C ILE A 92 -3.48 0.56 4.83
N VAL A 93 -4.21 1.64 5.09
CA VAL A 93 -5.68 1.68 5.03
C VAL A 93 -6.13 2.93 4.26
N ILE A 94 -7.11 2.75 3.39
CA ILE A 94 -7.90 3.84 2.82
C ILE A 94 -9.36 3.50 3.08
N ASP A 95 -10.01 4.29 3.94
CA ASP A 95 -11.39 4.05 4.38
C ASP A 95 -12.35 3.94 3.20
N ASP A 96 -13.38 3.09 3.34
CA ASP A 96 -14.40 2.82 2.31
C ASP A 96 -13.84 2.29 0.98
N THR A 97 -12.67 1.64 1.01
CA THR A 97 -12.05 0.96 -0.12
C THR A 97 -11.63 -0.46 0.23
N ALA A 98 -11.19 -1.23 -0.78
CA ALA A 98 -10.58 -2.53 -0.55
C ALA A 98 -9.12 -2.46 -0.04
N ILE A 99 -8.53 -1.26 0.07
CA ILE A 99 -7.13 -1.08 0.47
C ILE A 99 -7.04 -1.12 2.00
N ASN A 100 -6.71 -2.32 2.50
CA ASN A 100 -6.47 -2.62 3.91
C ASN A 100 -5.47 -3.78 3.96
N TYR A 101 -4.16 -3.48 3.85
CA TYR A 101 -3.11 -4.46 3.58
C TYR A 101 -1.84 -4.21 4.38
N PRO A 102 -1.06 -5.28 4.69
CA PRO A 102 0.31 -5.12 5.13
C PRO A 102 1.16 -4.45 4.06
N ILE A 103 2.18 -3.72 4.49
CA ILE A 103 3.24 -3.20 3.64
C ILE A 103 4.52 -3.96 3.98
N MET A 104 5.16 -4.50 2.94
CA MET A 104 6.41 -5.25 3.05
C MET A 104 7.59 -4.38 2.65
N GLN A 105 8.76 -4.64 3.24
CA GLN A 105 10.01 -3.98 2.85
C GLN A 105 11.19 -4.92 2.99
N THR A 106 11.88 -5.19 1.88
CA THR A 106 13.08 -6.01 1.84
C THR A 106 14.31 -5.14 1.54
N LEU A 107 15.44 -5.47 2.17
CA LEU A 107 16.72 -4.84 1.88
C LEU A 107 17.36 -5.55 0.68
N GLY A 108 17.62 -4.82 -0.40
CA GLY A 108 18.36 -5.32 -1.58
C GLY A 108 17.50 -5.87 -2.72
N GLU A 109 16.28 -6.34 -2.45
CA GLU A 109 15.32 -6.81 -3.46
C GLU A 109 13.95 -6.13 -3.26
N PRO A 110 13.79 -4.84 -3.55
CA PRO A 110 12.55 -4.09 -3.25
C PRO A 110 11.30 -4.75 -3.82
N GLU A 111 11.38 -5.34 -5.01
CA GLU A 111 10.26 -5.96 -5.72
C GLU A 111 9.98 -7.42 -5.29
N CYS A 112 10.64 -7.93 -4.24
CA CYS A 112 10.48 -9.29 -3.75
C CYS A 112 9.00 -9.67 -3.54
N TYR A 113 8.20 -8.73 -3.03
CA TYR A 113 6.78 -8.93 -2.74
C TYR A 113 5.83 -8.61 -3.91
N LEU A 114 6.35 -8.28 -5.07
CA LEU A 114 5.53 -8.12 -6.28
C LEU A 114 4.76 -9.42 -6.60
N HIS A 115 5.36 -10.59 -6.31
CA HIS A 115 4.77 -11.90 -6.55
C HIS A 115 4.82 -12.82 -5.33
N ARG A 116 4.74 -12.26 -4.13
CA ARG A 116 4.68 -13.02 -2.88
C ARG A 116 3.57 -12.53 -1.96
N ASP A 117 2.93 -13.49 -1.27
CA ASP A 117 1.98 -13.18 -0.20
C ASP A 117 2.69 -12.69 1.07
N PHE A 118 1.93 -12.34 2.12
CA PHE A 118 2.47 -11.93 3.41
C PHE A 118 3.42 -12.98 4.01
N LYS A 119 3.21 -14.26 3.77
CA LYS A 119 4.05 -15.36 4.30
C LYS A 119 5.27 -15.67 3.45
N GLY A 120 5.45 -14.96 2.33
CA GLY A 120 6.56 -15.16 1.40
C GLY A 120 6.35 -16.28 0.38
N HIS A 121 5.15 -16.86 0.30
CA HIS A 121 4.82 -17.84 -0.75
C HIS A 121 4.52 -17.15 -2.07
N ASP A 122 4.67 -17.89 -3.18
CA ASP A 122 4.32 -17.37 -4.49
C ASP A 122 2.84 -16.95 -4.54
N SER A 123 2.59 -15.74 -5.00
CA SER A 123 1.27 -15.12 -5.12
C SER A 123 1.15 -14.34 -6.41
N TYR A 124 0.04 -14.51 -7.11
CA TYR A 124 -0.25 -13.71 -8.30
C TYR A 124 -0.66 -12.27 -7.95
N ALA A 125 -1.30 -12.09 -6.79
CA ALA A 125 -1.73 -10.78 -6.30
C ALA A 125 -0.59 -9.99 -5.67
N GLY A 126 0.45 -10.66 -5.18
CA GLY A 126 1.53 -10.05 -4.42
C GLY A 126 1.06 -9.40 -3.13
N THR A 127 1.92 -8.64 -2.50
CA THR A 127 1.62 -7.83 -1.31
C THR A 127 2.17 -6.43 -1.54
N PRO A 128 1.48 -5.34 -1.15
CA PRO A 128 2.02 -3.99 -1.23
C PRO A 128 3.40 -3.87 -0.58
N PHE A 129 4.32 -3.18 -1.25
CA PHE A 129 5.71 -3.12 -0.80
C PHE A 129 6.33 -1.74 -1.01
N VAL A 130 7.34 -1.42 -0.20
CA VAL A 130 8.15 -0.21 -0.35
C VAL A 130 9.21 -0.47 -1.40
N GLY A 131 9.09 0.20 -2.55
CA GLY A 131 10.12 0.13 -3.60
C GLY A 131 11.21 1.19 -3.44
N ARG A 132 10.91 2.31 -2.74
CA ARG A 132 11.89 3.38 -2.47
C ARG A 132 11.56 4.09 -1.16
N GLY A 133 12.59 4.48 -0.44
CA GLY A 133 12.49 5.04 0.91
C GLY A 133 12.58 3.97 1.99
N ASN A 134 12.36 4.37 3.24
CA ASN A 134 12.29 3.46 4.37
C ASN A 134 11.09 3.82 5.23
N LEU A 135 10.17 2.87 5.41
CA LEU A 135 8.94 3.11 6.14
C LEU A 135 9.20 3.41 7.63
N GLN A 136 10.32 2.94 8.18
CA GLN A 136 10.69 3.22 9.57
C GLN A 136 11.31 4.60 9.77
N GLU A 137 11.68 5.29 8.69
CA GLU A 137 12.35 6.58 8.74
C GLU A 137 11.41 7.75 8.37
N LYS A 138 11.95 8.97 8.52
CA LYS A 138 11.30 10.19 8.06
C LYS A 138 11.81 10.54 6.67
N GLY A 139 11.06 10.22 5.65
CA GLY A 139 11.44 10.48 4.27
C GLY A 139 10.29 10.24 3.30
N ASP A 140 10.54 10.46 2.04
CA ASP A 140 9.58 10.17 0.98
C ASP A 140 9.48 8.66 0.77
N LEU A 141 8.26 8.19 0.51
CA LEU A 141 7.94 6.78 0.37
C LEU A 141 7.28 6.50 -0.98
N PHE A 142 7.74 5.46 -1.65
CA PHE A 142 7.13 4.91 -2.85
C PHE A 142 6.63 3.50 -2.53
N VAL A 143 5.31 3.34 -2.49
CA VAL A 143 4.65 2.07 -2.20
C VAL A 143 3.94 1.58 -3.44
N TYR A 144 4.26 0.36 -3.83
CA TYR A 144 3.74 -0.29 -5.02
C TYR A 144 2.75 -1.39 -4.64
N GLY A 145 1.77 -1.60 -5.50
CA GLY A 145 0.82 -2.70 -5.39
C GLY A 145 0.12 -2.95 -6.72
N HIS A 146 -0.26 -4.21 -6.96
CA HIS A 146 -0.95 -4.59 -8.18
C HIS A 146 -2.32 -3.94 -8.35
N ASN A 147 -2.69 -3.66 -9.59
CA ASN A 147 -4.06 -3.37 -9.99
C ASN A 147 -4.73 -4.68 -10.43
N MET A 148 -5.38 -5.36 -9.50
CA MET A 148 -6.02 -6.64 -9.77
C MET A 148 -7.39 -6.47 -10.44
N ARG A 149 -7.67 -7.28 -11.47
CA ARG A 149 -8.97 -7.23 -12.19
C ARG A 149 -10.17 -7.58 -11.32
N ASN A 150 -9.97 -8.34 -10.25
CA ASN A 150 -11.00 -8.65 -9.27
C ASN A 150 -11.26 -7.52 -8.26
N GLY A 151 -10.58 -6.37 -8.39
CA GLY A 151 -10.77 -5.21 -7.53
C GLY A 151 -9.96 -5.21 -6.24
N THR A 152 -9.04 -6.17 -6.06
CA THR A 152 -8.17 -6.26 -4.88
C THR A 152 -6.86 -5.51 -5.05
N MET A 153 -6.01 -5.53 -4.04
CA MET A 153 -4.75 -4.79 -3.95
C MET A 153 -4.97 -3.28 -4.18
N PHE A 154 -4.21 -2.66 -5.07
CA PHE A 154 -4.30 -1.23 -5.36
C PHE A 154 -5.28 -0.88 -6.50
N ALA A 155 -6.19 -1.80 -6.85
CA ALA A 155 -7.18 -1.54 -7.90
C ALA A 155 -8.06 -0.30 -7.59
N ASP A 156 -8.38 -0.06 -6.33
CA ASP A 156 -9.20 1.08 -5.90
C ASP A 156 -8.50 2.44 -6.08
N LEU A 157 -7.17 2.48 -6.23
CA LEU A 157 -6.47 3.71 -6.58
C LEU A 157 -6.96 4.29 -7.92
N LEU A 158 -7.38 3.44 -8.86
CA LEU A 158 -7.94 3.93 -10.13
C LEU A 158 -9.23 4.75 -9.96
N LYS A 159 -9.95 4.59 -8.85
CA LYS A 159 -11.15 5.39 -8.56
C LYS A 159 -10.83 6.86 -8.28
N TYR A 160 -9.59 7.17 -7.89
CA TYR A 160 -9.12 8.55 -7.67
C TYR A 160 -9.14 9.42 -8.95
N GLN A 161 -9.23 8.83 -10.13
CA GLN A 161 -9.47 9.57 -11.37
C GLN A 161 -10.81 10.33 -11.35
N ARG A 162 -11.77 9.89 -10.53
CA ARG A 162 -13.08 10.51 -10.39
C ARG A 162 -13.06 11.53 -9.25
N LYS A 163 -13.36 12.79 -9.60
CA LYS A 163 -13.35 13.89 -8.62
C LYS A 163 -14.19 13.65 -7.35
N PRO A 164 -15.40 13.05 -7.42
CA PRO A 164 -16.15 12.71 -6.20
C PRO A 164 -15.43 11.74 -5.28
N PHE A 165 -14.80 10.70 -5.83
CA PHE A 165 -14.02 9.74 -5.06
C PHE A 165 -12.78 10.41 -4.43
N TRP A 166 -12.02 11.17 -5.23
CA TRP A 166 -10.87 11.93 -4.76
C TRP A 166 -11.22 12.90 -3.62
N ASN A 167 -12.39 13.58 -3.69
CA ASN A 167 -12.85 14.45 -2.62
C ASN A 167 -13.20 13.71 -1.33
N ALA A 168 -13.79 12.52 -1.44
CA ALA A 168 -14.23 11.72 -0.29
C ALA A 168 -13.07 10.98 0.41
N HIS A 169 -12.02 10.59 -0.35
CA HIS A 169 -10.93 9.73 0.13
C HIS A 169 -9.59 10.48 0.17
N ARG A 170 -9.56 11.64 0.87
CA ARG A 170 -8.37 12.49 0.94
C ARG A 170 -7.31 12.00 1.91
N VAL A 171 -7.66 11.13 2.84
CA VAL A 171 -6.77 10.63 3.88
C VAL A 171 -6.37 9.21 3.56
N ILE A 172 -5.08 8.93 3.67
CA ILE A 172 -4.47 7.61 3.59
C ILE A 172 -3.80 7.37 4.94
N GLN A 173 -4.15 6.29 5.60
CA GLN A 173 -3.48 5.86 6.81
C GLN A 173 -2.35 4.91 6.44
N ILE A 174 -1.15 5.22 6.88
CA ILE A 174 0.02 4.34 6.77
C ILE A 174 0.71 4.29 8.12
N ASP A 175 0.63 3.13 8.75
CA ASP A 175 1.36 2.86 9.97
C ASP A 175 2.75 2.30 9.64
N ASN A 176 3.76 2.72 10.38
CA ASN A 176 4.98 1.95 10.47
C ASN A 176 4.95 1.05 11.72
N LEU A 177 6.04 0.42 12.07
CA LEU A 177 6.09 -0.45 13.25
C LEU A 177 5.91 0.29 14.58
N TYR A 178 6.07 1.61 14.61
CA TYR A 178 6.20 2.40 15.85
C TYR A 178 5.14 3.49 16.02
N GLU A 179 4.49 3.92 14.93
CA GLU A 179 3.54 5.04 14.96
C GLU A 179 2.49 4.92 13.86
N HIS A 180 1.30 5.44 14.14
CA HIS A 180 0.25 5.68 13.17
C HIS A 180 0.53 6.99 12.44
N ARG A 181 0.35 7.00 11.11
CA ARG A 181 0.61 8.16 10.26
C ARG A 181 -0.56 8.40 9.32
N GLU A 182 -0.89 9.65 9.13
CA GLU A 182 -1.89 10.08 8.14
C GLU A 182 -1.21 10.89 7.04
N TYR A 183 -1.63 10.63 5.81
CA TYR A 183 -1.19 11.33 4.63
C TYR A 183 -2.40 11.90 3.89
N ARG A 184 -2.29 13.16 3.46
CA ARG A 184 -3.34 13.84 2.71
C ARG A 184 -3.01 13.86 1.22
N VAL A 185 -3.90 13.29 0.42
CA VAL A 185 -3.78 13.26 -1.05
C VAL A 185 -3.86 14.69 -1.60
N PHE A 186 -2.86 15.07 -2.39
CA PHE A 186 -2.80 16.38 -3.05
C PHE A 186 -2.71 16.30 -4.56
N SER A 187 -2.24 15.19 -5.15
CA SER A 187 -2.18 15.01 -6.59
C SER A 187 -2.45 13.55 -6.98
N VAL A 188 -3.08 13.38 -8.13
CA VAL A 188 -3.31 12.08 -8.78
C VAL A 188 -3.01 12.27 -10.26
N PHE A 189 -2.13 11.48 -10.82
CA PHE A 189 -1.70 11.64 -12.21
C PHE A 189 -1.27 10.32 -12.84
N TYR A 190 -1.17 10.32 -14.15
CA TYR A 190 -0.56 9.22 -14.88
C TYR A 190 0.92 9.47 -15.10
N ALA A 191 1.68 8.39 -15.03
CA ALA A 191 3.09 8.36 -15.33
C ALA A 191 3.44 7.15 -16.20
N GLU A 192 4.55 7.21 -16.92
CA GLU A 192 5.09 6.11 -17.72
C GLU A 192 6.26 5.46 -16.98
N GLU A 193 6.48 4.17 -17.20
CA GLU A 193 7.55 3.43 -16.52
C GLU A 193 8.95 4.05 -16.76
N ILE A 194 9.17 4.62 -17.94
CA ILE A 194 10.42 5.31 -18.28
C ILE A 194 10.74 6.48 -17.31
N GLU A 195 9.74 7.03 -16.62
CA GLU A 195 9.97 8.10 -15.65
C GLU A 195 10.70 7.64 -14.38
N TRP A 196 10.80 6.32 -14.16
CA TRP A 196 11.61 5.70 -13.10
C TRP A 196 12.99 5.23 -13.57
N SER A 197 13.25 5.28 -14.90
CA SER A 197 14.55 4.86 -15.44
C SER A 197 15.67 5.83 -15.06
N GLU A 198 16.94 5.35 -15.10
CA GLU A 198 18.13 6.15 -14.80
C GLU A 198 18.39 7.26 -15.82
N GLU A 199 17.69 7.28 -16.94
CA GLU A 199 17.92 8.19 -18.07
C GLU A 199 17.08 9.48 -18.05
N GLY A 200 16.87 10.08 -16.86
CA GLY A 200 16.29 11.42 -16.73
C GLY A 200 14.78 11.50 -16.53
N GLY A 201 14.14 10.41 -16.13
CA GLY A 201 12.74 10.43 -15.71
C GLY A 201 12.55 11.14 -14.36
N LEU A 202 11.40 11.80 -14.18
CA LEU A 202 11.07 12.58 -12.98
C LEU A 202 11.31 11.82 -11.66
N PHE A 203 11.09 10.51 -11.66
CA PHE A 203 11.21 9.66 -10.47
C PHE A 203 12.51 8.85 -10.45
N SER A 204 13.43 9.09 -11.37
CA SER A 204 14.78 8.51 -11.28
C SER A 204 15.50 9.02 -10.02
N ASP A 205 16.45 8.25 -9.51
CA ASP A 205 17.21 8.65 -8.32
C ASP A 205 17.97 9.96 -8.53
N ALA A 206 18.48 10.18 -9.74
CA ALA A 206 19.22 11.37 -10.09
C ALA A 206 18.33 12.63 -10.12
N GLU A 207 17.21 12.60 -10.82
CA GLU A 207 16.33 13.77 -10.98
C GLU A 207 15.53 14.06 -9.71
N PHE A 208 14.88 13.04 -9.12
CA PHE A 208 14.06 13.20 -7.92
C PHE A 208 14.89 13.69 -6.72
N GLY A 209 16.11 13.17 -6.55
CA GLY A 209 17.03 13.57 -5.47
C GLY A 209 17.66 14.94 -5.67
N SER A 210 17.76 15.44 -6.92
CA SER A 210 18.40 16.73 -7.25
C SER A 210 17.40 17.90 -7.30
N MET A 211 16.11 17.64 -7.53
CA MET A 211 15.07 18.65 -7.66
C MET A 211 14.78 19.33 -6.32
N LYS A 212 14.62 20.66 -6.34
CA LYS A 212 14.17 21.37 -5.15
C LYS A 212 12.76 20.96 -4.78
N ARG A 213 12.48 20.86 -3.49
CA ARG A 213 11.18 20.38 -2.98
C ARG A 213 9.99 21.20 -3.53
N GLU A 214 10.09 22.51 -3.58
CA GLU A 214 9.05 23.39 -4.10
C GLU A 214 8.80 23.13 -5.60
N GLU A 215 9.84 22.94 -6.37
CA GLU A 215 9.77 22.65 -7.79
C GLU A 215 9.11 21.28 -8.05
N LEU A 216 9.49 20.25 -7.27
CA LEU A 216 8.87 18.93 -7.32
C LEU A 216 7.36 19.02 -7.05
N ILE A 217 6.97 19.71 -5.97
CA ILE A 217 5.57 19.87 -5.59
C ILE A 217 4.78 20.58 -6.70
N ASP A 218 5.33 21.65 -7.27
CA ASP A 218 4.70 22.38 -8.39
C ASP A 218 4.50 21.49 -9.62
N VAL A 219 5.48 20.65 -9.95
CA VAL A 219 5.37 19.69 -11.06
C VAL A 219 4.26 18.68 -10.77
N LEU A 220 4.21 18.11 -9.55
CA LEU A 220 3.21 17.12 -9.17
C LEU A 220 1.78 17.71 -9.17
N ILE A 221 1.61 18.97 -8.73
CA ILE A 221 0.32 19.67 -8.78
C ILE A 221 -0.11 19.90 -10.22
N LYS A 222 0.79 20.39 -11.09
CA LYS A 222 0.50 20.66 -12.50
C LYS A 222 0.14 19.40 -13.30
N ARG A 223 0.67 18.24 -12.91
CA ARG A 223 0.34 16.94 -13.51
C ARG A 223 -1.01 16.39 -13.02
N GLY A 224 -1.51 16.90 -11.91
CA GLY A 224 -2.70 16.38 -11.25
C GLY A 224 -3.96 16.41 -12.13
N LEU A 225 -4.72 15.32 -12.11
CA LEU A 225 -6.02 15.18 -12.79
C LEU A 225 -7.09 16.11 -12.18
N HIS A 226 -6.86 16.60 -10.96
CA HIS A 226 -7.78 17.46 -10.23
C HIS A 226 -7.07 18.71 -9.77
N GLU A 227 -7.73 19.85 -9.90
CA GLU A 227 -7.21 21.11 -9.35
C GLU A 227 -7.11 21.01 -7.82
N ASN A 228 -5.94 21.28 -7.30
CA ASN A 228 -5.66 21.35 -5.87
C ASN A 228 -4.58 22.42 -5.61
N HIS A 229 -4.81 23.27 -4.59
CA HIS A 229 -3.94 24.40 -4.27
C HIS A 229 -3.37 24.33 -2.85
N ILE A 230 -3.54 23.21 -2.12
CA ILE A 230 -3.23 23.17 -0.70
C ILE A 230 -2.12 22.13 -0.44
N ILE A 231 -0.90 22.65 -0.24
CA ILE A 231 0.12 21.98 0.57
C ILE A 231 0.47 22.97 1.66
N SER A 232 0.17 22.61 2.90
CA SER A 232 0.40 23.50 4.05
C SER A 232 1.85 23.53 4.51
N ASP A 233 2.65 22.51 4.15
CA ASP A 233 4.04 22.36 4.57
C ASP A 233 4.86 21.68 3.46
N ASN A 234 5.65 22.47 2.72
CA ASN A 234 6.51 21.96 1.66
C ASN A 234 7.66 21.06 2.15
N SER A 235 7.90 21.01 3.47
CA SER A 235 8.93 20.14 4.07
C SER A 235 8.39 18.77 4.49
N ALA A 236 7.07 18.57 4.46
CA ALA A 236 6.45 17.31 4.86
C ALA A 236 6.90 16.14 3.96
N PRO A 237 7.15 14.95 4.52
CA PRO A 237 7.42 13.75 3.74
C PRO A 237 6.28 13.44 2.76
N LEU A 238 6.64 13.01 1.56
CA LEU A 238 5.68 12.62 0.53
C LEU A 238 5.50 11.11 0.49
N LEU A 239 4.30 10.71 0.16
CA LEU A 239 3.90 9.35 -0.13
C LEU A 239 3.47 9.26 -1.59
N PHE A 240 3.96 8.26 -2.29
CA PHE A 240 3.55 7.90 -3.64
C PHE A 240 3.00 6.49 -3.62
N LEU A 241 1.68 6.33 -3.84
CA LEU A 241 1.07 5.02 -4.09
C LEU A 241 1.02 4.80 -5.60
N ILE A 242 1.57 3.69 -6.04
CA ILE A 242 1.80 3.42 -7.46
C ILE A 242 1.18 2.08 -7.84
N THR A 243 0.39 2.09 -8.91
CA THR A 243 -0.19 0.87 -9.47
C THR A 243 -0.22 0.90 -10.99
N CYS A 244 -0.30 -0.27 -11.61
CA CYS A 244 -0.47 -0.36 -13.07
C CYS A 244 -1.79 0.27 -13.50
N SER A 245 -1.77 0.94 -14.63
CA SER A 245 -2.95 1.53 -15.24
C SER A 245 -3.02 1.09 -16.70
N TYR A 246 -4.22 0.83 -17.19
CA TYR A 246 -4.44 0.36 -18.56
C TYR A 246 -4.72 1.50 -19.56
N TRP A 247 -4.44 2.76 -19.18
CA TRP A 247 -4.63 3.90 -20.08
C TRP A 247 -3.62 3.90 -21.23
N LYS A 248 -2.44 3.29 -21.02
CA LYS A 248 -1.35 3.08 -21.96
C LYS A 248 -0.57 1.81 -21.57
N GLU A 249 0.14 1.20 -22.51
CA GLU A 249 1.14 0.18 -22.23
C GLU A 249 2.19 0.75 -21.25
N ASP A 250 2.55 -0.02 -20.24
CA ASP A 250 3.46 0.39 -19.16
C ASP A 250 3.04 1.67 -18.38
N GLY A 251 1.76 2.03 -18.48
CA GLY A 251 1.18 3.15 -17.74
C GLY A 251 1.04 2.85 -16.26
N ARG A 252 1.31 3.85 -15.43
CA ARG A 252 1.10 3.82 -13.97
C ARG A 252 0.11 4.91 -13.58
N LEU A 253 -0.71 4.64 -12.57
CA LEU A 253 -1.41 5.68 -11.83
C LEU A 253 -0.64 5.93 -10.54
N VAL A 254 -0.41 7.20 -10.25
CA VAL A 254 0.26 7.66 -9.04
C VAL A 254 -0.70 8.50 -8.22
N VAL A 255 -0.85 8.16 -6.94
CA VAL A 255 -1.54 8.97 -5.93
C VAL A 255 -0.47 9.55 -5.03
N ALA A 256 -0.29 10.86 -5.08
CA ALA A 256 0.69 11.58 -4.26
C ALA A 256 0.00 12.24 -3.06
N ALA A 257 0.56 12.03 -1.88
CA ALA A 257 0.07 12.56 -0.62
C ALA A 257 1.23 13.12 0.20
N PHE A 258 0.96 14.07 1.10
CA PHE A 258 1.93 14.58 2.06
C PHE A 258 1.53 14.14 3.47
N ARG A 259 2.52 13.90 4.33
CA ARG A 259 2.29 13.53 5.73
C ARG A 259 1.65 14.69 6.49
N GLU A 260 0.54 14.41 7.17
CA GLU A 260 -0.04 15.33 8.15
C GLU A 260 0.74 15.27 9.48
N LYS A 261 0.68 16.32 10.26
CA LYS A 261 1.42 16.44 11.55
C LYS A 261 0.76 15.61 12.64
#